data_606c84450a77a44db118b49da78cc493
#
_entry.id   606c84450a77a44db118b49da78cc493
#
_cell.length_a   1.000
_cell.length_b   1.000
_cell.length_c   1.000
_cell.angle_alpha   90.00
_cell.angle_beta   90.00
_cell.angle_gamma   90.00
#
_symmetry.space_group_name_H-M   'P 1'
#
loop_
_entity.id
_entity.type
_entity.pdbx_description
1 polymer ?
#
loop_
_entity_poly.entity_id
_entity_poly.type
_entity_poly.pdbx_seq_one_letter_code
_entity_poly.pdbx_strand_id
1 'polypeptide(L)'
;VLVPVLLFALTAAFLVPGQLRESARRAAAGYWRAWAVYGAVTVAYCVIFFLQLAGSGVPVPGPGTASSLYRFAGTLLGTAALPGFAGGPWQWQPSGYGQAAPPLALEILSWLLVALVVAASCLLRPRAWRAWVLLLGWIVLADIVPVAIRGFGGAVTALGQQTGYLANATGVFALCVGLAFMDPGGTEDAVPAEAPVETPAETPAEAPAGLIARTGPRAVRIVTIFAACCFAAGAIASQQAFASATMAAAPRSYLATARAALAHAPRGTVVVDGATPGLVMNPAFFPPGTADTARVVGPLATRQGAAARVRWIPGLDGVYATPMIFDAKGRLRPVTVTGLRSKAPPHSAKNTSGKNPPACWNVTSAATSIPLGGTLYRWPWMVRLAYTGPAGRLSVRFGPGEAKSVVLPAGSHLAYFPLTGSGNAVSARFDATSGTASSGTASSNTGPLCVTRVVVGVVTPDPAGQAIPSLPVHG
;
A
#
# COMPACT_ATOMS: atom_id res chain seq x y z
N VAL A 1 21.48 -2.73 -1.97
CA VAL A 1 22.01 -3.87 -2.72
C VAL A 1 22.72 -3.42 -4.01
N LEU A 2 22.15 -2.47 -4.78
CA LEU A 2 22.70 -2.04 -6.09
C LEU A 2 23.79 -0.96 -6.01
N VAL A 3 24.06 -0.37 -4.84
CA VAL A 3 25.10 0.66 -4.66
C VAL A 3 26.48 0.18 -5.13
N PRO A 4 26.93 -1.06 -4.86
CA PRO A 4 28.21 -1.55 -5.39
C PRO A 4 28.27 -1.58 -6.92
N VAL A 5 27.13 -1.92 -7.57
CA VAL A 5 27.04 -1.92 -9.04
C VAL A 5 27.17 -0.49 -9.58
N LEU A 6 26.52 0.49 -8.92
CA LEU A 6 26.64 1.90 -9.26
C LEU A 6 28.10 2.40 -9.11
N LEU A 7 28.72 2.09 -7.97
CA LEU A 7 30.11 2.47 -7.72
C LEU A 7 31.08 1.86 -8.74
N PHE A 8 30.89 0.58 -9.09
CA PHE A 8 31.68 -0.07 -10.13
C PHE A 8 31.50 0.62 -11.48
N ALA A 9 30.25 0.87 -11.87
CA ALA A 9 29.93 1.54 -13.14
C ALA A 9 30.49 2.96 -13.19
N LEU A 10 30.42 3.72 -12.11
CA LEU A 10 31.03 5.05 -11.98
C LEU A 10 32.57 4.99 -12.11
N THR A 11 33.19 4.07 -11.38
CA THR A 11 34.67 3.88 -11.44
C THR A 11 35.12 3.54 -12.86
N ALA A 12 34.43 2.60 -13.50
CA ALA A 12 34.76 2.15 -14.84
C ALA A 12 34.50 3.19 -15.93
N ALA A 13 33.42 3.97 -15.79
CA ALA A 13 33.01 4.92 -16.81
C ALA A 13 33.74 6.28 -16.74
N PHE A 14 34.15 6.72 -15.54
CA PHE A 14 34.61 8.08 -15.32
C PHE A 14 35.96 8.22 -14.60
N LEU A 15 36.32 7.27 -13.70
CA LEU A 15 37.54 7.39 -12.90
C LEU A 15 38.73 6.68 -13.51
N VAL A 16 38.54 5.62 -14.31
CA VAL A 16 39.62 4.89 -14.97
C VAL A 16 39.70 5.31 -16.44
N PRO A 17 40.84 5.88 -16.90
CA PRO A 17 40.96 6.32 -18.28
C PRO A 17 40.98 5.16 -19.27
N GLY A 18 40.41 5.38 -20.48
CA GLY A 18 40.42 4.39 -21.56
C GLY A 18 39.05 4.10 -22.17
N GLN A 19 39.02 3.09 -23.04
CA GLN A 19 37.76 2.57 -23.57
C GLN A 19 37.00 1.84 -22.47
N LEU A 20 35.67 1.93 -22.47
CA LEU A 20 34.77 1.39 -21.40
C LEU A 20 35.12 -0.06 -21.01
N ARG A 21 35.36 -0.93 -22.00
CA ARG A 21 35.66 -2.34 -21.77
C ARG A 21 37.01 -2.53 -21.04
N GLU A 22 38.01 -1.75 -21.42
CA GLU A 22 39.33 -1.80 -20.82
C GLU A 22 39.33 -1.16 -19.43
N SER A 23 38.68 -0.01 -19.28
CA SER A 23 38.51 0.65 -17.99
C SER A 23 37.76 -0.24 -16.99
N ALA A 24 36.69 -0.96 -17.43
CA ALA A 24 36.01 -1.91 -16.58
C ALA A 24 36.90 -3.08 -16.13
N ARG A 25 37.73 -3.60 -17.02
CA ARG A 25 38.71 -4.64 -16.65
C ARG A 25 39.75 -4.12 -15.66
N ARG A 26 40.30 -2.92 -15.88
CA ARG A 26 41.26 -2.30 -14.96
C ARG A 26 40.61 -1.99 -13.60
N ALA A 27 39.36 -1.47 -13.57
CA ALA A 27 38.61 -1.24 -12.34
C ALA A 27 38.36 -2.56 -11.58
N ALA A 28 37.99 -3.62 -12.29
CA ALA A 28 37.79 -4.94 -11.68
C ALA A 28 39.10 -5.51 -11.11
N ALA A 29 40.20 -5.47 -11.86
CA ALA A 29 41.50 -6.01 -11.44
C ALA A 29 42.13 -5.17 -10.33
N GLY A 30 42.10 -3.82 -10.45
CA GLY A 30 42.75 -2.92 -9.50
C GLY A 30 42.05 -2.90 -8.11
N TYR A 31 40.73 -3.10 -8.07
CA TYR A 31 39.95 -3.04 -6.84
C TYR A 31 39.25 -4.36 -6.51
N TRP A 32 39.76 -5.51 -6.98
CA TRP A 32 39.11 -6.82 -6.86
C TRP A 32 38.75 -7.19 -5.42
N ARG A 33 39.57 -6.82 -4.41
CA ARG A 33 39.30 -7.08 -2.99
C ARG A 33 38.03 -6.33 -2.51
N ALA A 34 37.91 -5.06 -2.90
CA ALA A 34 36.72 -4.26 -2.57
C ALA A 34 35.46 -4.85 -3.22
N TRP A 35 35.57 -5.24 -4.50
CA TRP A 35 34.44 -5.86 -5.22
C TRP A 35 34.06 -7.22 -4.64
N ALA A 36 35.03 -8.00 -4.18
CA ALA A 36 34.77 -9.28 -3.51
C ALA A 36 34.00 -9.09 -2.19
N VAL A 37 34.40 -8.09 -1.38
CA VAL A 37 33.67 -7.77 -0.14
C VAL A 37 32.22 -7.30 -0.45
N TYR A 38 32.06 -6.38 -1.39
CA TYR A 38 30.73 -5.92 -1.79
C TYR A 38 29.88 -7.05 -2.37
N GLY A 39 30.48 -7.94 -3.15
CA GLY A 39 29.81 -9.13 -3.68
C GLY A 39 29.35 -10.05 -2.56
N ALA A 40 30.22 -10.36 -1.60
CA ALA A 40 29.88 -11.21 -0.46
C ALA A 40 28.73 -10.63 0.38
N VAL A 41 28.75 -9.32 0.68
CA VAL A 41 27.67 -8.64 1.42
C VAL A 41 26.37 -8.68 0.62
N THR A 42 26.44 -8.45 -0.70
CA THR A 42 25.26 -8.50 -1.57
C THR A 42 24.65 -9.89 -1.61
N VAL A 43 25.47 -10.93 -1.75
CA VAL A 43 25.02 -12.34 -1.74
C VAL A 43 24.38 -12.69 -0.39
N ALA A 44 25.04 -12.35 0.72
CA ALA A 44 24.51 -12.59 2.06
C ALA A 44 23.14 -11.90 2.25
N TYR A 45 23.01 -10.65 1.83
CA TYR A 45 21.73 -9.94 1.87
C TYR A 45 20.65 -10.63 1.01
N CYS A 46 20.98 -11.02 -0.22
CA CYS A 46 20.03 -11.72 -1.09
C CYS A 46 19.59 -13.06 -0.48
N VAL A 47 20.49 -13.83 0.09
CA VAL A 47 20.16 -15.09 0.76
C VAL A 47 19.19 -14.84 1.92
N ILE A 48 19.50 -13.90 2.81
CA ILE A 48 18.61 -13.56 3.94
C ILE A 48 17.26 -13.09 3.44
N PHE A 49 17.24 -12.22 2.42
CA PHE A 49 15.98 -11.71 1.84
C PHE A 49 15.11 -12.82 1.27
N PHE A 50 15.67 -13.75 0.48
CA PHE A 50 14.91 -14.84 -0.10
C PHE A 50 14.46 -15.86 0.94
N LEU A 51 15.27 -16.13 1.98
CA LEU A 51 14.84 -16.98 3.10
C LEU A 51 13.66 -16.37 3.85
N GLN A 52 13.68 -15.07 4.11
CA GLN A 52 12.56 -14.36 4.74
C GLN A 52 11.31 -14.33 3.84
N LEU A 53 11.49 -14.11 2.54
CA LEU A 53 10.39 -14.13 1.58
C LEU A 53 9.72 -15.49 1.51
N ALA A 54 10.50 -16.57 1.45
CA ALA A 54 9.99 -17.95 1.45
C ALA A 54 9.22 -18.28 2.74
N GLY A 55 9.67 -17.75 3.89
CA GLY A 55 8.99 -17.95 5.18
C GLY A 55 7.76 -17.06 5.41
N SER A 56 7.55 -16.03 4.60
CA SER A 56 6.50 -15.03 4.84
C SER A 56 5.08 -15.51 4.50
N GLY A 57 4.93 -16.57 3.71
CA GLY A 57 3.62 -17.06 3.24
C GLY A 57 2.85 -16.05 2.35
N VAL A 58 3.47 -14.93 1.99
CA VAL A 58 2.84 -13.92 1.12
C VAL A 58 2.81 -14.45 -0.31
N PRO A 59 1.63 -14.59 -0.94
CA PRO A 59 1.54 -14.99 -2.33
C PRO A 59 2.27 -13.95 -3.19
N VAL A 60 3.35 -14.36 -3.84
CA VAL A 60 3.99 -13.52 -4.85
C VAL A 60 3.15 -13.60 -6.10
N PRO A 61 2.58 -12.47 -6.59
CA PRO A 61 1.90 -12.47 -7.88
C PRO A 61 2.85 -13.02 -8.95
N GLY A 62 2.32 -13.81 -9.87
CA GLY A 62 3.14 -14.35 -10.97
C GLY A 62 3.77 -13.23 -11.80
N PRO A 63 4.83 -13.52 -12.55
CA PRO A 63 5.51 -12.54 -13.40
C PRO A 63 4.52 -11.86 -14.33
N GLY A 64 4.63 -10.55 -14.43
CA GLY A 64 3.77 -9.75 -15.30
C GLY A 64 3.97 -10.08 -16.78
N THR A 65 2.95 -9.85 -17.59
CA THR A 65 3.07 -9.96 -19.04
C THR A 65 4.00 -8.87 -19.61
N ALA A 66 4.57 -9.07 -20.77
CA ALA A 66 5.39 -8.06 -21.45
C ALA A 66 4.62 -6.72 -21.64
N SER A 67 3.31 -6.79 -21.89
CA SER A 67 2.46 -5.60 -22.01
C SER A 67 2.31 -4.84 -20.70
N SER A 68 2.22 -5.55 -19.56
CA SER A 68 2.17 -4.90 -18.26
C SER A 68 3.52 -4.27 -17.88
N LEU A 69 4.63 -4.91 -18.23
CA LEU A 69 5.97 -4.34 -18.04
C LEU A 69 6.16 -3.06 -18.87
N TYR A 70 5.76 -3.08 -20.13
CA TYR A 70 5.83 -1.90 -21.00
C TYR A 70 4.98 -0.75 -20.46
N ARG A 71 3.74 -1.02 -20.04
CA ARG A 71 2.86 -0.01 -19.42
C ARG A 71 3.47 0.55 -18.14
N PHE A 72 4.00 -0.32 -17.29
CA PHE A 72 4.67 0.12 -16.05
C PHE A 72 5.86 1.02 -16.35
N ALA A 73 6.79 0.58 -17.20
CA ALA A 73 7.99 1.34 -17.55
C ALA A 73 7.62 2.68 -18.22
N GLY A 74 6.64 2.68 -19.14
CA GLY A 74 6.15 3.89 -19.79
C GLY A 74 5.55 4.88 -18.81
N THR A 75 4.72 4.42 -17.88
CA THR A 75 4.14 5.29 -16.84
C THR A 75 5.20 5.77 -15.85
N LEU A 76 6.12 4.87 -15.42
CA LEU A 76 7.20 5.24 -14.50
C LEU A 76 8.11 6.32 -15.10
N LEU A 77 8.56 6.12 -16.32
CA LEU A 77 9.43 7.08 -16.99
C LEU A 77 8.67 8.35 -17.38
N GLY A 78 7.50 8.19 -18.02
CA GLY A 78 6.74 9.30 -18.59
C GLY A 78 6.13 10.21 -17.55
N THR A 79 5.35 9.62 -16.66
CA THR A 79 4.50 10.41 -15.76
C THR A 79 5.19 10.72 -14.42
N ALA A 80 6.13 9.88 -13.97
CA ALA A 80 6.75 10.07 -12.66
C ALA A 80 8.21 10.55 -12.75
N ALA A 81 9.09 9.86 -13.53
CA ALA A 81 10.53 10.15 -13.53
C ALA A 81 10.87 11.48 -14.22
N LEU A 82 10.46 11.66 -15.46
CA LEU A 82 10.84 12.86 -16.21
C LEU A 82 10.25 14.16 -15.63
N PRO A 83 8.96 14.21 -15.20
CA PRO A 83 8.48 15.34 -14.43
C PRO A 83 9.24 15.52 -13.10
N GLY A 84 9.58 14.45 -12.40
CA GLY A 84 10.39 14.49 -11.17
C GLY A 84 11.77 15.10 -11.40
N PHE A 85 12.45 14.74 -12.48
CA PHE A 85 13.74 15.28 -12.87
C PHE A 85 13.68 16.75 -13.30
N ALA A 86 12.50 17.23 -13.72
CA ALA A 86 12.25 18.63 -14.03
C ALA A 86 11.78 19.47 -12.82
N GLY A 87 11.72 18.88 -11.61
CA GLY A 87 11.27 19.57 -10.40
C GLY A 87 9.78 19.36 -10.06
N GLY A 88 9.07 18.45 -10.79
CA GLY A 88 7.66 18.08 -10.58
C GLY A 88 7.45 16.91 -9.65
N PRO A 89 6.30 16.22 -9.70
CA PRO A 89 5.26 16.26 -10.75
C PRO A 89 4.18 17.35 -10.63
N TRP A 90 4.23 18.26 -9.68
CA TRP A 90 3.36 19.42 -9.39
C TRP A 90 1.88 19.12 -9.14
N GLN A 91 1.36 17.96 -9.57
CA GLN A 91 0.04 17.45 -9.22
C GLN A 91 0.11 15.99 -8.79
N TRP A 92 -0.73 15.64 -7.84
CA TRP A 92 -0.78 14.35 -7.19
C TRP A 92 -2.19 13.81 -7.17
N GLN A 93 -2.35 12.52 -7.35
CA GLN A 93 -3.67 11.89 -7.20
C GLN A 93 -4.14 11.96 -5.75
N PRO A 94 -5.44 12.22 -5.52
CA PRO A 94 -6.02 12.25 -4.16
C PRO A 94 -6.04 10.86 -3.49
N SER A 95 -5.52 9.82 -4.14
CA SER A 95 -5.52 8.43 -3.65
C SER A 95 -4.69 8.20 -2.38
N GLY A 96 -3.92 9.18 -1.95
CA GLY A 96 -3.14 9.08 -0.73
C GLY A 96 -1.81 8.31 -0.84
N TYR A 97 -1.41 7.85 -2.04
CA TYR A 97 -0.22 6.98 -2.19
C TYR A 97 0.98 7.66 -2.87
N GLY A 98 1.00 8.98 -3.00
CA GLY A 98 2.10 9.66 -3.66
C GLY A 98 2.17 9.34 -5.16
N GLN A 99 1.02 9.16 -5.79
CA GLN A 99 0.92 8.91 -7.22
C GLN A 99 0.99 10.23 -7.97
N ALA A 100 1.98 10.35 -8.86
CA ALA A 100 2.15 11.48 -9.74
C ALA A 100 0.99 11.53 -10.76
N ALA A 101 0.42 12.73 -10.95
CA ALA A 101 -0.62 12.98 -11.94
C ALA A 101 -0.39 14.34 -12.62
N PRO A 102 0.78 14.58 -13.24
CA PRO A 102 1.07 15.86 -13.88
C PRO A 102 0.08 16.12 -15.00
N PRO A 103 -0.29 17.40 -15.25
CA PRO A 103 -1.03 17.75 -16.45
C PRO A 103 -0.22 17.39 -17.69
N LEU A 104 -0.88 16.95 -18.76
CA LEU A 104 -0.24 16.51 -20.00
C LEU A 104 0.76 17.55 -20.55
N ALA A 105 0.41 18.83 -20.47
CA ALA A 105 1.28 19.92 -20.93
C ALA A 105 2.61 19.96 -20.17
N LEU A 106 2.58 19.79 -18.84
CA LEU A 106 3.78 19.77 -18.00
C LEU A 106 4.55 18.46 -18.16
N GLU A 107 3.88 17.36 -18.43
CA GLU A 107 4.51 16.08 -18.77
C GLU A 107 5.32 16.21 -20.06
N ILE A 108 4.72 16.73 -21.15
CA ILE A 108 5.41 16.97 -22.43
C ILE A 108 6.57 17.95 -22.27
N LEU A 109 6.36 19.06 -21.54
CA LEU A 109 7.40 20.04 -21.28
C LEU A 109 8.59 19.42 -20.54
N SER A 110 8.35 18.54 -19.58
CA SER A 110 9.40 17.82 -18.84
C SER A 110 10.21 16.89 -19.76
N TRP A 111 9.52 16.18 -20.66
CA TRP A 111 10.19 15.37 -21.67
C TRP A 111 11.11 16.20 -22.57
N LEU A 112 10.61 17.32 -23.07
CA LEU A 112 11.38 18.21 -23.92
C LEU A 112 12.58 18.82 -23.18
N LEU A 113 12.39 19.22 -21.93
CA LEU A 113 13.45 19.77 -21.10
C LEU A 113 14.57 18.74 -20.84
N VAL A 114 14.22 17.54 -20.42
CA VAL A 114 15.19 16.48 -20.15
C VAL A 114 15.89 16.06 -21.46
N ALA A 115 15.15 15.91 -22.55
CA ALA A 115 15.73 15.61 -23.87
C ALA A 115 16.70 16.71 -24.32
N LEU A 116 16.39 17.98 -24.09
CA LEU A 116 17.27 19.11 -24.38
C LEU A 116 18.56 19.05 -23.54
N VAL A 117 18.46 18.76 -22.24
CA VAL A 117 19.62 18.61 -21.36
C VAL A 117 20.51 17.47 -21.81
N VAL A 118 19.92 16.31 -22.16
CA VAL A 118 20.64 15.16 -22.69
C VAL A 118 21.36 15.51 -24.00
N ALA A 119 20.63 16.08 -24.95
CA ALA A 119 21.19 16.48 -26.26
C ALA A 119 22.30 17.51 -26.10
N ALA A 120 22.06 18.57 -25.34
CA ALA A 120 23.05 19.62 -25.09
C ALA A 120 24.32 19.05 -24.45
N SER A 121 24.20 18.22 -23.44
CA SER A 121 25.36 17.60 -22.79
C SER A 121 26.15 16.70 -23.75
N CYS A 122 25.48 15.89 -24.58
CA CYS A 122 26.13 15.00 -25.55
C CYS A 122 26.79 15.78 -26.70
N LEU A 123 26.20 16.91 -27.11
CA LEU A 123 26.82 17.80 -28.12
C LEU A 123 28.04 18.54 -27.55
N LEU A 124 27.97 18.97 -26.30
CA LEU A 124 29.07 19.66 -25.63
C LEU A 124 30.24 18.74 -25.27
N ARG A 125 29.93 17.48 -24.94
CA ARG A 125 30.90 16.51 -24.43
C ARG A 125 30.68 15.12 -25.00
N PRO A 126 31.59 14.59 -25.81
CA PRO A 126 31.44 13.27 -26.44
C PRO A 126 31.28 12.10 -25.47
N ARG A 127 31.68 12.26 -24.19
CA ARG A 127 31.58 11.21 -23.16
C ARG A 127 30.32 11.33 -22.29
N ALA A 128 29.51 12.40 -22.42
CA ALA A 128 28.32 12.64 -21.60
C ALA A 128 27.26 11.52 -21.72
N TRP A 129 27.16 10.85 -22.88
CA TRP A 129 26.26 9.73 -23.08
C TRP A 129 26.44 8.60 -22.03
N ARG A 130 27.66 8.45 -21.48
CA ARG A 130 27.95 7.44 -20.44
C ARG A 130 27.15 7.70 -19.17
N ALA A 131 26.96 8.96 -18.78
CA ALA A 131 26.17 9.34 -17.63
C ALA A 131 24.69 9.00 -17.83
N TRP A 132 24.15 9.24 -19.02
CA TRP A 132 22.76 8.92 -19.34
C TRP A 132 22.48 7.43 -19.44
N VAL A 133 23.42 6.66 -19.99
CA VAL A 133 23.34 5.19 -19.98
C VAL A 133 23.42 4.64 -18.55
N LEU A 134 24.24 5.23 -17.69
CA LEU A 134 24.30 4.87 -16.28
C LEU A 134 22.97 5.13 -15.57
N LEU A 135 22.36 6.29 -15.78
CA LEU A 135 21.05 6.63 -15.23
C LEU A 135 19.97 5.65 -15.71
N LEU A 136 19.90 5.40 -17.02
CA LEU A 136 18.92 4.48 -17.58
C LEU A 136 19.12 3.06 -17.04
N GLY A 137 20.37 2.59 -17.00
CA GLY A 137 20.72 1.30 -16.41
C GLY A 137 20.33 1.20 -14.94
N TRP A 138 20.51 2.28 -14.17
CA TRP A 138 20.08 2.35 -12.78
C TRP A 138 18.56 2.23 -12.64
N ILE A 139 17.78 3.02 -13.39
CA ILE A 139 16.31 2.96 -13.36
C ILE A 139 15.82 1.56 -13.74
N VAL A 140 16.42 0.94 -14.76
CA VAL A 140 16.06 -0.43 -15.15
C VAL A 140 16.34 -1.43 -14.03
N LEU A 141 17.54 -1.39 -13.45
CA LEU A 141 17.98 -2.39 -12.46
C LEU A 141 17.38 -2.14 -11.07
N ALA A 142 17.22 -0.88 -10.65
CA ALA A 142 16.79 -0.54 -9.31
C ALA A 142 15.27 -0.41 -9.19
N ASP A 143 14.59 0.05 -10.23
CA ASP A 143 13.17 0.40 -10.16
C ASP A 143 12.30 -0.54 -11.00
N ILE A 144 12.69 -0.86 -12.24
CA ILE A 144 11.87 -1.67 -13.13
C ILE A 144 11.96 -3.16 -12.83
N VAL A 145 13.18 -3.71 -12.75
CA VAL A 145 13.42 -5.16 -12.56
C VAL A 145 12.80 -5.68 -11.25
N PRO A 146 12.98 -5.04 -10.07
CA PRO A 146 12.40 -5.54 -8.83
C PRO A 146 10.88 -5.60 -8.85
N VAL A 147 10.22 -4.61 -9.48
CA VAL A 147 8.77 -4.60 -9.63
C VAL A 147 8.31 -5.66 -10.62
N ALA A 148 9.03 -5.85 -11.73
CA ALA A 148 8.74 -6.90 -12.71
C ALA A 148 8.81 -8.31 -12.10
N ILE A 149 9.81 -8.58 -11.25
CA ILE A 149 9.96 -9.86 -10.53
C ILE A 149 8.83 -10.09 -9.53
N ARG A 150 8.40 -9.05 -8.80
CA ARG A 150 7.31 -9.13 -7.83
C ARG A 150 5.94 -9.31 -8.49
N GLY A 151 5.82 -8.94 -9.76
CA GLY A 151 4.54 -8.89 -10.47
C GLY A 151 3.72 -7.63 -10.16
N PHE A 152 2.74 -7.36 -11.00
CA PHE A 152 2.00 -6.09 -10.95
C PHE A 152 0.64 -6.19 -10.25
N GLY A 153 0.14 -7.38 -9.97
CA GLY A 153 -1.13 -7.59 -9.24
C GLY A 153 -2.35 -6.82 -9.78
N GLY A 154 -2.37 -6.45 -11.05
CA GLY A 154 -3.44 -5.63 -11.65
C GLY A 154 -3.31 -4.11 -11.44
N ALA A 155 -2.36 -3.64 -10.63
CA ALA A 155 -2.17 -2.21 -10.30
C ALA A 155 -1.05 -1.54 -11.13
N VAL A 156 -0.81 -1.98 -12.35
CA VAL A 156 0.33 -1.59 -13.20
C VAL A 156 0.52 -0.07 -13.29
N THR A 157 -0.54 0.66 -13.65
CA THR A 157 -0.49 2.12 -13.81
C THR A 157 -0.25 2.82 -12.47
N ALA A 158 -0.97 2.40 -11.43
CA ALA A 158 -0.83 2.98 -10.09
C ALA A 158 0.59 2.80 -9.53
N LEU A 159 1.22 1.64 -9.75
CA LEU A 159 2.61 1.38 -9.35
C LEU A 159 3.60 2.25 -10.14
N GLY A 160 3.38 2.42 -11.46
CA GLY A 160 4.24 3.29 -12.29
C GLY A 160 4.16 4.77 -11.91
N GLN A 161 3.04 5.23 -11.36
CA GLN A 161 2.86 6.60 -10.88
C GLN A 161 3.46 6.85 -9.48
N GLN A 162 3.85 5.80 -8.75
CA GLN A 162 4.40 5.96 -7.40
C GLN A 162 5.83 6.50 -7.43
N THR A 163 6.01 7.73 -7.00
CA THR A 163 7.32 8.39 -6.96
C THR A 163 8.27 7.82 -5.92
N GLY A 164 7.77 7.07 -4.94
CA GLY A 164 8.59 6.38 -3.95
C GLY A 164 9.61 5.41 -4.55
N TYR A 165 9.30 4.79 -5.70
CA TYR A 165 10.25 3.95 -6.42
C TYR A 165 11.41 4.74 -7.02
N LEU A 166 11.22 6.02 -7.33
CA LEU A 166 12.22 6.89 -7.98
C LEU A 166 13.10 7.67 -7.00
N ALA A 167 12.88 7.52 -5.69
CA ALA A 167 13.64 8.28 -4.69
C ALA A 167 15.16 8.10 -4.86
N ASN A 168 15.61 6.87 -5.14
CA ASN A 168 17.02 6.57 -5.37
C ASN A 168 17.49 7.08 -6.75
N ALA A 169 16.64 7.04 -7.77
CA ALA A 169 16.96 7.49 -9.12
C ALA A 169 17.19 9.01 -9.17
N THR A 170 16.55 9.79 -8.32
CA THR A 170 16.73 11.25 -8.25
C THR A 170 18.16 11.63 -7.84
N GLY A 171 18.73 10.93 -6.85
CA GLY A 171 20.12 11.13 -6.44
C GLY A 171 21.11 10.76 -7.56
N VAL A 172 20.85 9.64 -8.24
CA VAL A 172 21.67 9.20 -9.39
C VAL A 172 21.52 10.16 -10.57
N PHE A 173 20.31 10.70 -10.82
CA PHE A 173 20.09 11.74 -11.83
C PHE A 173 20.95 12.98 -11.57
N ALA A 174 20.93 13.52 -10.35
CA ALA A 174 21.77 14.67 -9.98
C ALA A 174 23.27 14.40 -10.20
N LEU A 175 23.73 13.21 -9.82
CA LEU A 175 25.10 12.77 -10.07
C LEU A 175 25.42 12.69 -11.58
N CYS A 176 24.51 12.11 -12.38
CA CYS A 176 24.69 11.96 -13.82
C CYS A 176 24.68 13.31 -14.53
N VAL A 177 23.84 14.27 -14.10
CA VAL A 177 23.88 15.65 -14.60
C VAL A 177 25.24 16.27 -14.29
N GLY A 178 25.75 16.14 -13.06
CA GLY A 178 27.09 16.62 -12.71
C GLY A 178 28.17 16.02 -13.61
N LEU A 179 28.18 14.70 -13.77
CA LEU A 179 29.17 13.99 -14.61
C LEU A 179 29.04 14.32 -16.11
N ALA A 180 27.85 14.61 -16.60
CA ALA A 180 27.63 14.99 -18.00
C ALA A 180 28.23 16.37 -18.33
N PHE A 181 28.30 17.27 -17.35
CA PHE A 181 28.81 18.64 -17.53
C PHE A 181 30.20 18.90 -16.89
N MET A 182 30.67 18.03 -15.98
CA MET A 182 32.01 18.09 -15.40
C MET A 182 32.97 17.16 -16.15
N ASP A 183 34.25 17.51 -16.19
CA ASP A 183 35.30 16.63 -16.69
C ASP A 183 36.22 16.18 -15.53
N PRO A 184 35.93 15.02 -14.94
CA PRO A 184 36.73 14.54 -13.80
C PRO A 184 38.18 14.13 -14.18
N GLY A 185 38.51 14.11 -15.47
CA GLY A 185 39.88 13.71 -15.96
C GLY A 185 40.69 14.87 -16.53
N GLY A 186 40.26 16.12 -16.41
CA GLY A 186 40.83 17.25 -17.14
C GLY A 186 42.12 17.88 -16.60
N THR A 187 42.83 17.28 -15.65
CA THR A 187 44.00 17.90 -15.03
C THR A 187 45.34 17.15 -15.23
N GLU A 188 45.35 15.98 -15.84
CA GLU A 188 46.60 15.21 -15.96
C GLU A 188 47.33 15.32 -17.32
N ASP A 189 46.72 15.90 -18.36
CA ASP A 189 47.38 16.09 -19.66
C ASP A 189 48.22 17.40 -19.76
N ALA A 190 48.35 18.15 -18.67
CA ALA A 190 49.19 19.32 -18.60
C ALA A 190 50.54 19.03 -17.93
N VAL A 191 51.16 17.85 -18.17
CA VAL A 191 52.59 17.75 -18.07
C VAL A 191 53.13 18.40 -19.35
N PRO A 192 53.93 19.47 -19.25
CA PRO A 192 54.58 20.01 -20.43
C PRO A 192 55.51 18.94 -20.97
N ALA A 193 55.11 18.23 -22.00
CA ALA A 193 56.04 17.45 -22.77
C ALA A 193 57.13 18.43 -23.23
N GLU A 194 58.36 18.20 -22.80
CA GLU A 194 59.54 18.84 -23.32
C GLU A 194 59.43 18.96 -24.84
N ALA A 195 59.50 20.22 -25.32
CA ALA A 195 59.35 20.58 -26.70
C ALA A 195 60.29 19.76 -27.60
N PRO A 196 59.82 18.97 -28.54
CA PRO A 196 60.60 18.54 -29.68
C PRO A 196 60.34 19.49 -30.82
N VAL A 197 61.41 20.13 -31.23
CA VAL A 197 61.79 20.54 -32.57
C VAL A 197 60.67 20.76 -33.59
N GLU A 198 60.60 22.03 -34.03
CA GLU A 198 59.77 22.59 -35.06
C GLU A 198 59.71 21.75 -36.34
N THR A 199 58.54 21.24 -36.66
CA THR A 199 58.15 20.85 -38.01
C THR A 199 57.06 21.87 -38.47
N PRO A 200 57.14 22.44 -39.67
CA PRO A 200 56.22 23.47 -40.14
C PRO A 200 54.78 22.89 -40.21
N ALA A 201 53.91 23.51 -39.49
CA ALA A 201 52.49 23.13 -39.38
C ALA A 201 51.76 23.41 -40.70
N GLU A 202 51.24 22.35 -41.31
CA GLU A 202 50.08 22.45 -42.18
C GLU A 202 48.88 22.96 -41.32
N THR A 203 48.31 24.09 -41.72
CA THR A 203 47.18 24.72 -41.06
C THR A 203 45.96 23.78 -41.08
N PRO A 204 45.53 23.27 -39.94
CA PRO A 204 44.29 22.47 -39.91
C PRO A 204 43.11 23.40 -40.23
N ALA A 205 42.27 22.99 -41.17
CA ALA A 205 41.03 23.66 -41.49
C ALA A 205 40.23 23.92 -40.18
N GLU A 206 39.94 25.17 -39.91
CA GLU A 206 39.12 25.61 -38.75
C GLU A 206 37.78 24.86 -38.78
N ALA A 207 37.67 23.86 -37.88
CA ALA A 207 36.33 23.34 -37.56
C ALA A 207 35.47 24.49 -37.06
N PRO A 208 34.21 24.59 -37.48
CA PRO A 208 33.32 25.68 -37.09
C PRO A 208 33.24 25.73 -35.57
N ALA A 209 33.96 26.68 -34.97
CA ALA A 209 33.88 26.97 -33.55
C ALA A 209 32.45 27.34 -33.22
N GLY A 210 31.73 26.35 -32.66
CA GLY A 210 30.32 26.43 -32.44
C GLY A 210 29.91 27.64 -31.62
N LEU A 211 28.68 28.05 -31.82
CA LEU A 211 27.99 29.21 -31.22
C LEU A 211 28.23 29.35 -29.68
N ILE A 212 28.62 28.29 -29.02
CA ILE A 212 28.84 28.16 -27.56
C ILE A 212 30.21 28.70 -27.12
N ALA A 213 31.22 28.73 -27.99
CA ALA A 213 32.54 29.30 -27.66
C ALA A 213 32.45 30.86 -27.46
N ARG A 214 31.33 31.47 -27.83
CA ARG A 214 31.08 32.91 -27.65
C ARG A 214 30.36 33.30 -26.37
N THR A 215 29.79 32.31 -25.63
CA THR A 215 29.15 32.57 -24.33
C THR A 215 30.23 32.63 -23.24
N GLY A 216 30.54 33.83 -22.77
CA GLY A 216 31.52 34.04 -21.71
C GLY A 216 31.13 33.29 -20.42
N PRO A 217 32.09 32.96 -19.54
CA PRO A 217 31.85 32.14 -18.31
C PRO A 217 30.78 32.74 -17.39
N ARG A 218 30.53 34.05 -17.49
CA ARG A 218 29.44 34.71 -16.75
C ARG A 218 28.05 34.30 -17.24
N ALA A 219 27.84 34.17 -18.56
CA ALA A 219 26.54 33.75 -19.10
C ALA A 219 26.22 32.32 -18.74
N VAL A 220 27.18 31.39 -18.78
CA VAL A 220 27.02 30.01 -18.34
C VAL A 220 26.64 29.95 -16.86
N ARG A 221 27.31 30.71 -15.99
CA ARG A 221 27.01 30.80 -14.57
C ARG A 221 25.58 31.31 -14.31
N ILE A 222 25.17 32.36 -15.00
CA ILE A 222 23.80 32.92 -14.89
C ILE A 222 22.75 31.88 -15.28
N VAL A 223 22.92 31.21 -16.42
CA VAL A 223 22.00 30.18 -16.90
C VAL A 223 21.92 29.00 -15.90
N THR A 224 23.06 28.58 -15.35
CA THR A 224 23.10 27.50 -14.35
C THR A 224 22.37 27.90 -13.06
N ILE A 225 22.60 29.10 -12.55
CA ILE A 225 21.91 29.61 -11.35
C ILE A 225 20.40 29.72 -11.62
N PHE A 226 20.01 30.28 -12.78
CA PHE A 226 18.60 30.38 -13.16
C PHE A 226 17.92 29.01 -13.24
N ALA A 227 18.56 28.04 -13.90
CA ALA A 227 18.04 26.68 -14.00
C ALA A 227 17.90 26.03 -12.61
N ALA A 228 18.90 26.19 -11.73
CA ALA A 228 18.85 25.70 -10.36
C ALA A 228 17.71 26.35 -9.54
N CYS A 229 17.49 27.65 -9.69
CA CYS A 229 16.39 28.35 -9.04
C CYS A 229 15.02 27.87 -9.56
N CYS A 230 14.87 27.70 -10.87
CA CYS A 230 13.64 27.16 -11.45
C CYS A 230 13.34 25.74 -10.97
N PHE A 231 14.36 24.88 -10.92
CA PHE A 231 14.23 23.53 -10.37
C PHE A 231 13.81 23.56 -8.89
N ALA A 232 14.49 24.35 -8.07
CA ALA A 232 14.17 24.48 -6.65
C ALA A 232 12.75 25.01 -6.43
N ALA A 233 12.32 26.04 -7.19
CA ALA A 233 10.97 26.56 -7.13
C ALA A 233 9.93 25.49 -7.53
N GLY A 234 10.19 24.76 -8.61
CA GLY A 234 9.35 23.63 -9.04
C GLY A 234 9.24 22.54 -7.99
N ALA A 235 10.36 22.14 -7.38
CA ALA A 235 10.41 21.14 -6.32
C ALA A 235 9.64 21.59 -5.07
N ILE A 236 9.78 22.85 -4.65
CA ILE A 236 9.02 23.42 -3.53
C ILE A 236 7.52 23.42 -3.85
N ALA A 237 7.11 23.87 -5.03
CA ALA A 237 5.73 23.86 -5.46
C ALA A 237 5.15 22.43 -5.48
N SER A 238 5.92 21.46 -5.98
CA SER A 238 5.54 20.05 -5.98
C SER A 238 5.39 19.48 -4.56
N GLN A 239 6.28 19.83 -3.62
CA GLN A 239 6.16 19.42 -2.22
C GLN A 239 4.94 20.04 -1.53
N GLN A 240 4.64 21.31 -1.80
CA GLN A 240 3.44 21.96 -1.28
C GLN A 240 2.16 21.31 -1.82
N ALA A 241 2.14 21.03 -3.13
CA ALA A 241 1.05 20.29 -3.77
C ALA A 241 0.89 18.89 -3.16
N PHE A 242 1.97 18.16 -2.89
CA PHE A 242 1.95 16.88 -2.21
C PHE A 242 1.39 16.98 -0.78
N ALA A 243 1.85 17.94 -0.02
CA ALA A 243 1.38 18.16 1.35
C ALA A 243 -0.10 18.53 1.40
N SER A 244 -0.60 19.28 0.41
CA SER A 244 -2.01 19.66 0.29
C SER A 244 -2.88 18.53 -0.27
N ALA A 245 -2.33 17.69 -1.14
CA ALA A 245 -3.04 16.60 -1.80
C ALA A 245 -3.37 15.41 -0.90
N THR A 246 -3.39 15.56 0.44
CA THR A 246 -4.13 14.67 1.31
C THR A 246 -3.40 13.59 2.10
N MET A 247 -2.16 13.25 1.79
CA MET A 247 -1.55 12.13 2.52
C MET A 247 -1.35 12.38 4.01
N ALA A 248 -1.12 13.61 4.43
CA ALA A 248 -0.88 13.92 5.83
C ALA A 248 -2.17 14.32 6.57
N ALA A 249 -3.16 14.92 5.90
CA ALA A 249 -4.37 15.41 6.54
C ALA A 249 -5.35 14.27 6.88
N ALA A 250 -5.62 13.36 5.93
CA ALA A 250 -6.57 12.27 6.13
C ALA A 250 -6.11 11.26 7.21
N PRO A 251 -4.87 10.73 7.21
CA PRO A 251 -4.38 9.89 8.31
C PRO A 251 -4.37 10.61 9.66
N ARG A 252 -3.94 11.87 9.71
CA ARG A 252 -3.94 12.65 10.97
C ARG A 252 -5.33 12.84 11.52
N SER A 253 -6.30 13.23 10.68
CA SER A 253 -7.68 13.41 11.12
C SER A 253 -8.31 12.08 11.56
N TYR A 254 -8.04 10.98 10.84
CA TYR A 254 -8.48 9.65 11.25
C TYR A 254 -7.91 9.28 12.62
N LEU A 255 -6.60 9.38 12.82
CA LEU A 255 -5.95 9.02 14.08
C LEU A 255 -6.39 9.93 15.23
N ALA A 256 -6.57 11.23 14.99
CA ALA A 256 -7.08 12.16 16.01
C ALA A 256 -8.52 11.79 16.41
N THR A 257 -9.39 11.50 15.43
CA THR A 257 -10.78 11.07 15.68
C THR A 257 -10.83 9.73 16.41
N ALA A 258 -10.03 8.76 15.96
CA ALA A 258 -9.95 7.45 16.59
C ALA A 258 -9.45 7.53 18.05
N ARG A 259 -8.44 8.38 18.29
CA ARG A 259 -7.95 8.64 19.65
C ARG A 259 -9.02 9.25 20.53
N ALA A 260 -9.76 10.25 20.06
CA ALA A 260 -10.86 10.85 20.78
C ALA A 260 -11.99 9.84 21.06
N ALA A 261 -12.36 9.03 20.08
CA ALA A 261 -13.36 7.98 20.25
C ALA A 261 -12.97 6.95 21.30
N LEU A 262 -11.70 6.50 21.34
CA LEU A 262 -11.20 5.60 22.37
C LEU A 262 -11.22 6.22 23.77
N ALA A 263 -10.89 7.50 23.89
CA ALA A 263 -10.89 8.21 25.17
C ALA A 263 -12.30 8.31 25.79
N HIS A 264 -13.33 8.38 24.95
CA HIS A 264 -14.75 8.49 25.37
C HIS A 264 -15.49 7.15 25.34
N ALA A 265 -14.84 6.06 24.93
CA ALA A 265 -15.47 4.75 24.90
C ALA A 265 -15.91 4.29 26.28
N PRO A 266 -17.14 3.79 26.46
CA PRO A 266 -17.59 3.19 27.70
C PRO A 266 -16.69 2.02 28.11
N ARG A 267 -16.59 1.76 29.42
CA ARG A 267 -15.86 0.59 29.92
C ARG A 267 -16.48 -0.70 29.39
N GLY A 268 -15.65 -1.64 28.97
CA GLY A 268 -16.11 -2.91 28.39
C GLY A 268 -16.52 -2.84 26.93
N THR A 269 -16.30 -1.70 26.25
CA THR A 269 -16.54 -1.60 24.79
C THR A 269 -15.74 -2.66 24.05
N VAL A 270 -16.43 -3.48 23.28
CA VAL A 270 -15.81 -4.50 22.42
C VAL A 270 -15.57 -3.87 21.05
N VAL A 271 -14.30 -3.84 20.61
CA VAL A 271 -13.93 -3.30 19.30
C VAL A 271 -13.43 -4.44 18.41
N VAL A 272 -14.01 -4.54 17.24
CA VAL A 272 -13.60 -5.51 16.23
C VAL A 272 -12.32 -5.01 15.57
N ASP A 273 -11.30 -5.84 15.59
CA ASP A 273 -10.10 -5.60 14.81
C ASP A 273 -10.37 -5.86 13.33
N GLY A 274 -9.98 -4.95 12.50
CA GLY A 274 -10.17 -5.03 11.06
C GLY A 274 -9.09 -4.23 10.34
N ALA A 275 -9.00 -4.39 9.04
CA ALA A 275 -8.06 -3.63 8.25
C ALA A 275 -8.29 -2.12 8.42
N THR A 276 -7.23 -1.37 8.66
CA THR A 276 -7.27 0.10 8.64
C THR A 276 -7.66 0.60 7.26
N PRO A 277 -8.36 1.76 7.16
CA PRO A 277 -8.60 2.37 5.86
C PRO A 277 -7.31 2.55 5.08
N GLY A 278 -7.34 2.22 3.78
CA GLY A 278 -6.16 2.26 2.94
C GLY A 278 -5.44 3.62 2.89
N LEU A 279 -6.17 4.70 3.15
CA LEU A 279 -5.60 6.06 3.29
C LEU A 279 -4.72 6.23 4.54
N VAL A 280 -4.93 5.41 5.58
CA VAL A 280 -4.13 5.44 6.82
C VAL A 280 -2.97 4.49 6.72
N MET A 281 -3.26 3.24 6.34
CA MET A 281 -2.27 2.18 6.15
C MET A 281 -2.84 1.15 5.17
N ASN A 282 -2.28 1.09 3.97
CA ASN A 282 -2.79 0.17 2.97
C ASN A 282 -2.38 -1.27 3.28
N PRO A 283 -3.32 -2.16 3.61
CA PRO A 283 -3.03 -3.54 3.97
C PRO A 283 -2.35 -4.34 2.84
N ALA A 284 -2.44 -3.89 1.58
CA ALA A 284 -1.76 -4.54 0.45
C ALA A 284 -0.23 -4.43 0.50
N PHE A 285 0.32 -3.47 1.27
CA PHE A 285 1.77 -3.26 1.39
C PHE A 285 2.37 -3.85 2.67
N PHE A 286 1.55 -4.45 3.52
CA PHE A 286 1.98 -4.99 4.80
C PHE A 286 1.58 -6.46 4.92
N PRO A 287 2.34 -7.27 5.67
CA PRO A 287 1.91 -8.63 5.96
C PRO A 287 0.51 -8.66 6.60
N PRO A 288 -0.27 -9.72 6.35
CA PRO A 288 -1.58 -9.88 6.99
C PRO A 288 -1.51 -9.69 8.51
N GLY A 289 -2.48 -8.96 9.07
CA GLY A 289 -2.54 -8.69 10.50
C GLY A 289 -1.62 -7.58 11.01
N THR A 290 -0.80 -6.94 10.16
CA THR A 290 0.08 -5.83 10.60
C THR A 290 -0.54 -4.45 10.39
N ALA A 291 -1.43 -4.32 9.40
CA ALA A 291 -2.20 -3.10 9.11
C ALA A 291 -3.59 -3.11 9.76
N ASP A 292 -3.76 -3.88 10.83
CA ASP A 292 -5.03 -3.97 11.53
C ASP A 292 -5.22 -2.81 12.51
N THR A 293 -6.46 -2.46 12.77
CA THR A 293 -6.84 -1.30 13.58
C THR A 293 -6.30 -1.38 15.00
N ALA A 294 -6.30 -2.58 15.60
CA ALA A 294 -5.74 -2.81 16.93
C ALA A 294 -4.25 -2.44 17.01
N ARG A 295 -3.48 -2.74 15.98
CA ARG A 295 -2.04 -2.43 15.92
C ARG A 295 -1.75 -0.96 15.61
N VAL A 296 -2.58 -0.35 14.76
CA VAL A 296 -2.39 1.06 14.33
C VAL A 296 -2.97 2.03 15.35
N VAL A 297 -4.16 1.76 15.87
CA VAL A 297 -4.91 2.66 16.77
C VAL A 297 -4.75 2.28 18.24
N GLY A 298 -4.56 0.98 18.54
CA GLY A 298 -4.41 0.46 19.90
C GLY A 298 -3.36 1.18 20.77
N PRO A 299 -2.15 1.48 20.25
CA PRO A 299 -1.14 2.26 20.99
C PRO A 299 -1.60 3.66 21.39
N LEU A 300 -2.58 4.24 20.70
CA LEU A 300 -3.17 5.53 21.09
C LEU A 300 -4.01 5.43 22.36
N ALA A 301 -4.60 4.25 22.62
CA ALA A 301 -5.40 3.99 23.81
C ALA A 301 -4.56 3.90 25.08
N THR A 302 -3.34 3.35 25.01
CA THR A 302 -2.46 3.15 26.16
C THR A 302 -2.02 4.46 26.82
N ARG A 303 -1.76 5.49 26.01
CA ARG A 303 -1.30 6.82 26.51
C ARG A 303 -2.35 7.60 27.30
N GLN A 304 -3.62 7.19 27.26
CA GLN A 304 -4.74 7.91 27.91
C GLN A 304 -5.48 7.05 28.95
N GLY A 305 -4.94 5.91 29.34
CA GLY A 305 -5.66 4.98 30.24
C GLY A 305 -6.90 4.34 29.60
N ALA A 306 -7.14 4.57 28.31
CA ALA A 306 -8.27 4.02 27.56
C ALA A 306 -8.10 2.52 27.26
N ALA A 307 -6.87 1.99 27.35
CA ALA A 307 -6.59 0.57 27.14
C ALA A 307 -7.40 -0.35 28.07
N ALA A 308 -7.67 0.09 29.29
CA ALA A 308 -8.49 -0.65 30.25
C ALA A 308 -10.01 -0.58 29.94
N ARG A 309 -10.42 0.27 29.01
CA ARG A 309 -11.84 0.47 28.65
C ARG A 309 -12.27 -0.35 27.45
N VAL A 310 -11.35 -0.72 26.57
CA VAL A 310 -11.64 -1.32 25.28
C VAL A 310 -11.06 -2.73 25.21
N ARG A 311 -11.87 -3.69 24.80
CA ARG A 311 -11.47 -5.05 24.51
C ARG A 311 -11.42 -5.26 22.98
N TRP A 312 -10.24 -5.47 22.44
CA TRP A 312 -10.05 -5.83 21.06
C TRP A 312 -10.35 -7.30 20.83
N ILE A 313 -11.07 -7.59 19.74
CA ILE A 313 -11.34 -8.96 19.29
C ILE A 313 -10.90 -9.10 17.83
N PRO A 314 -10.19 -10.18 17.46
CA PRO A 314 -9.66 -10.36 16.10
C PRO A 314 -10.75 -10.60 15.05
N GLY A 315 -11.98 -10.84 15.49
CA GLY A 315 -13.13 -11.06 14.61
C GLY A 315 -14.39 -11.27 15.43
N LEU A 316 -15.51 -11.26 14.73
CA LEU A 316 -16.84 -11.52 15.34
C LEU A 316 -17.12 -13.03 15.31
N ASP A 317 -16.89 -13.70 16.44
CA ASP A 317 -17.25 -15.11 16.63
C ASP A 317 -17.82 -15.29 18.03
N GLY A 318 -19.13 -15.09 18.18
CA GLY A 318 -19.83 -15.18 19.44
C GLY A 318 -21.07 -14.28 19.55
N VAL A 319 -21.53 -14.13 20.79
CA VAL A 319 -22.66 -13.25 21.12
C VAL A 319 -22.17 -11.96 21.72
N TYR A 320 -22.55 -10.85 21.12
CA TYR A 320 -22.14 -9.52 21.55
C TYR A 320 -23.37 -8.59 21.63
N ALA A 321 -23.44 -7.76 22.67
CA ALA A 321 -24.52 -6.80 22.80
C ALA A 321 -24.40 -5.71 21.73
N THR A 322 -23.27 -5.06 21.66
CA THR A 322 -23.02 -3.98 20.67
C THR A 322 -21.52 -3.91 20.36
N PRO A 323 -21.04 -4.80 19.47
CA PRO A 323 -19.66 -4.72 19.03
C PRO A 323 -19.48 -3.44 18.20
N MET A 324 -18.34 -2.79 18.34
CA MET A 324 -18.01 -1.54 17.66
C MET A 324 -16.90 -1.76 16.63
N ILE A 325 -16.86 -0.93 15.60
CA ILE A 325 -15.81 -0.92 14.58
C ILE A 325 -15.50 0.54 14.19
N PHE A 326 -14.26 0.81 13.77
CA PHE A 326 -13.92 2.12 13.24
C PHE A 326 -14.45 2.30 11.83
N ASP A 327 -15.10 3.45 11.57
CA ASP A 327 -15.49 3.85 10.22
C ASP A 327 -14.28 4.48 9.46
N ALA A 328 -14.47 4.80 8.19
CA ALA A 328 -13.42 5.43 7.35
C ALA A 328 -12.93 6.80 7.85
N LYS A 329 -13.63 7.42 8.81
CA LYS A 329 -13.26 8.69 9.44
C LYS A 329 -12.66 8.53 10.84
N GLY A 330 -12.46 7.31 11.30
CA GLY A 330 -11.92 7.00 12.63
C GLY A 330 -12.94 7.08 13.77
N ARG A 331 -14.25 7.12 13.49
CA ARG A 331 -15.28 7.13 14.53
C ARG A 331 -15.66 5.69 14.89
N LEU A 332 -15.83 5.41 16.17
CA LEU A 332 -16.38 4.14 16.63
C LEU A 332 -17.89 4.10 16.38
N ARG A 333 -18.32 3.11 15.60
CA ARG A 333 -19.71 2.86 15.28
C ARG A 333 -20.11 1.43 15.62
N PRO A 334 -21.37 1.17 15.92
CA PRO A 334 -21.88 -0.19 16.05
C PRO A 334 -21.60 -0.99 14.77
N VAL A 335 -21.31 -2.26 14.96
CA VAL A 335 -21.12 -3.19 13.84
C VAL A 335 -22.46 -3.57 13.24
N THR A 336 -22.53 -3.59 11.92
CA THR A 336 -23.58 -4.29 11.19
C THR A 336 -23.00 -5.25 10.16
N VAL A 337 -23.80 -6.18 9.67
CA VAL A 337 -23.46 -7.04 8.54
C VAL A 337 -24.30 -6.58 7.36
N THR A 338 -23.61 -6.12 6.31
CA THR A 338 -24.24 -5.68 5.07
C THR A 338 -24.17 -6.79 4.03
N GLY A 339 -25.33 -7.23 3.55
CA GLY A 339 -25.44 -8.33 2.60
C GLY A 339 -26.86 -8.82 2.42
N LEU A 340 -27.01 -10.10 2.09
CA LEU A 340 -28.33 -10.70 1.90
C LEU A 340 -28.99 -10.98 3.24
N ARG A 341 -30.26 -10.54 3.33
CA ARG A 341 -31.13 -10.81 4.48
C ARG A 341 -31.96 -12.06 4.23
N SER A 342 -32.33 -12.74 5.31
CA SER A 342 -33.33 -13.80 5.24
C SER A 342 -34.64 -13.22 4.71
N LYS A 343 -35.38 -14.02 3.96
CA LYS A 343 -36.79 -13.71 3.61
C LYS A 343 -37.61 -13.54 4.89
N ALA A 344 -38.83 -13.11 4.78
CA ALA A 344 -39.72 -13.07 5.94
C ALA A 344 -39.99 -14.50 6.48
N PRO A 345 -39.98 -14.71 7.80
CA PRO A 345 -40.31 -16.01 8.36
C PRO A 345 -41.78 -16.35 8.05
N PRO A 346 -42.11 -17.65 7.98
CA PRO A 346 -43.50 -18.06 7.81
C PRO A 346 -44.32 -17.50 8.96
N HIS A 347 -45.52 -17.01 8.64
CA HIS A 347 -46.43 -16.46 9.66
C HIS A 347 -46.72 -17.54 10.70
N SER A 348 -46.40 -17.28 11.96
CA SER A 348 -46.90 -18.11 13.08
C SER A 348 -48.41 -18.13 13.08
N ALA A 349 -49.02 -19.32 13.13
CA ALA A 349 -50.44 -19.45 13.31
C ALA A 349 -50.89 -18.64 14.54
N LYS A 350 -51.96 -17.85 14.40
CA LYS A 350 -52.53 -17.05 15.48
C LYS A 350 -52.76 -17.93 16.72
N ASN A 351 -51.98 -17.65 17.76
CA ASN A 351 -52.31 -18.28 19.06
C ASN A 351 -53.64 -17.72 19.56
N THR A 352 -54.45 -18.61 20.17
CA THR A 352 -55.75 -18.31 20.73
C THR A 352 -55.78 -17.22 21.83
N SER A 353 -54.59 -16.71 22.25
CA SER A 353 -54.47 -15.69 23.32
C SER A 353 -54.32 -14.26 22.81
N GLY A 354 -54.56 -13.98 21.55
CA GLY A 354 -54.65 -12.60 21.01
C GLY A 354 -53.33 -11.83 20.90
N LYS A 355 -52.19 -12.32 21.43
CA LYS A 355 -50.85 -11.75 21.24
C LYS A 355 -50.17 -12.49 20.10
N ASN A 356 -49.97 -11.84 18.97
CA ASN A 356 -49.20 -12.39 17.88
C ASN A 356 -47.72 -12.57 18.34
N PRO A 357 -47.21 -13.82 18.49
CA PRO A 357 -45.76 -14.02 18.73
C PRO A 357 -44.98 -13.45 17.54
N PRO A 358 -43.78 -12.89 17.75
CA PRO A 358 -43.00 -12.39 16.66
C PRO A 358 -42.78 -13.52 15.65
N ALA A 359 -42.99 -13.23 14.37
CA ALA A 359 -42.75 -14.19 13.30
C ALA A 359 -41.26 -14.60 13.28
N CYS A 360 -40.99 -15.90 13.40
CA CYS A 360 -39.61 -16.42 13.43
C CYS A 360 -39.52 -17.82 12.78
N TRP A 361 -38.30 -18.24 12.43
CA TRP A 361 -38.00 -19.63 12.13
C TRP A 361 -37.75 -20.37 13.45
N ASN A 362 -38.55 -21.40 13.70
CA ASN A 362 -38.32 -22.31 14.82
C ASN A 362 -37.25 -23.29 14.45
N VAL A 363 -36.08 -23.11 15.02
CA VAL A 363 -34.90 -24.01 14.82
C VAL A 363 -34.88 -25.02 15.96
N THR A 364 -34.86 -26.30 15.59
CA THR A 364 -34.80 -27.44 16.48
C THR A 364 -33.58 -28.31 16.19
N SER A 365 -33.47 -29.47 16.77
CA SER A 365 -32.45 -30.48 16.44
C SER A 365 -32.55 -30.97 14.98
N ALA A 366 -33.73 -30.84 14.34
CA ALA A 366 -33.88 -31.04 12.90
C ALA A 366 -33.36 -29.81 12.11
N ALA A 367 -32.79 -30.08 10.91
CA ALA A 367 -32.27 -29.03 10.08
C ALA A 367 -33.39 -28.11 9.54
N THR A 368 -33.34 -26.84 9.90
CA THR A 368 -34.25 -25.82 9.40
C THR A 368 -33.54 -25.00 8.33
N SER A 369 -34.14 -24.89 7.13
CA SER A 369 -33.61 -24.08 6.03
C SER A 369 -34.18 -22.65 6.11
N ILE A 370 -33.31 -21.67 6.21
CA ILE A 370 -33.66 -20.25 6.28
C ILE A 370 -33.28 -19.61 4.94
N PRO A 371 -34.24 -19.31 4.05
CA PRO A 371 -33.97 -18.78 2.73
C PRO A 371 -33.50 -17.32 2.79
N LEU A 372 -32.52 -16.98 1.95
CA LEU A 372 -32.00 -15.64 1.77
C LEU A 372 -32.71 -14.94 0.59
N GLY A 373 -32.61 -13.62 0.53
CA GLY A 373 -33.18 -12.81 -0.53
C GLY A 373 -32.44 -12.88 -1.88
N GLY A 374 -31.42 -13.73 -2.01
CA GLY A 374 -30.61 -13.90 -3.22
C GLY A 374 -29.60 -15.02 -3.05
N THR A 375 -28.69 -15.17 -3.99
CA THR A 375 -27.63 -16.18 -4.00
C THR A 375 -26.27 -15.52 -3.79
N LEU A 376 -25.42 -16.09 -2.92
CA LEU A 376 -24.05 -15.70 -2.70
C LEU A 376 -23.09 -16.75 -3.28
N TYR A 377 -21.95 -16.29 -3.81
CA TYR A 377 -20.87 -17.18 -4.23
C TYR A 377 -20.05 -17.68 -3.02
N ARG A 378 -19.17 -18.65 -3.25
CA ARG A 378 -18.36 -19.24 -2.18
C ARG A 378 -17.33 -18.23 -1.65
N TRP A 379 -17.49 -17.84 -0.39
CA TRP A 379 -16.65 -16.87 0.30
C TRP A 379 -16.73 -17.08 1.82
N PRO A 380 -15.76 -16.67 2.62
CA PRO A 380 -15.88 -16.60 4.08
C PRO A 380 -16.75 -15.37 4.46
N TRP A 381 -18.05 -15.60 4.52
CA TRP A 381 -19.05 -14.58 4.88
C TRP A 381 -19.18 -14.42 6.39
N MET A 382 -19.55 -13.24 6.85
CA MET A 382 -20.03 -13.05 8.23
C MET A 382 -21.53 -13.25 8.29
N VAL A 383 -21.97 -14.01 9.28
CA VAL A 383 -23.39 -14.19 9.60
C VAL A 383 -23.73 -13.39 10.85
N ARG A 384 -24.79 -12.58 10.76
CA ARG A 384 -25.43 -11.96 11.91
C ARG A 384 -26.81 -12.59 12.08
N LEU A 385 -27.02 -13.17 13.25
CA LEU A 385 -28.23 -13.90 13.59
C LEU A 385 -28.91 -13.22 14.78
N ALA A 386 -30.17 -12.80 14.62
CA ALA A 386 -31.00 -12.32 15.71
C ALA A 386 -31.91 -13.45 16.17
N TYR A 387 -31.88 -13.76 17.45
CA TYR A 387 -32.60 -14.89 18.01
C TYR A 387 -33.20 -14.61 19.40
N THR A 388 -34.14 -15.45 19.78
CA THR A 388 -34.68 -15.53 21.13
C THR A 388 -34.89 -17.02 21.46
N GLY A 389 -34.47 -17.47 22.61
CA GLY A 389 -34.66 -18.87 23.00
C GLY A 389 -33.87 -19.30 24.22
N PRO A 390 -33.83 -20.60 24.48
CA PRO A 390 -33.03 -21.20 25.56
C PRO A 390 -31.53 -21.18 25.22
N ALA A 391 -30.69 -21.40 26.23
CA ALA A 391 -29.26 -21.64 25.99
C ALA A 391 -29.07 -22.98 25.28
N GLY A 392 -28.07 -23.03 24.37
CA GLY A 392 -27.81 -24.24 23.62
C GLY A 392 -26.72 -24.08 22.59
N ARG A 393 -26.53 -25.12 21.80
CA ARG A 393 -25.57 -25.13 20.70
C ARG A 393 -26.29 -25.02 19.37
N LEU A 394 -25.98 -23.97 18.62
CA LEU A 394 -26.47 -23.74 17.26
C LEU A 394 -25.40 -24.27 16.27
N SER A 395 -25.79 -25.17 15.39
CA SER A 395 -24.97 -25.58 14.24
C SER A 395 -25.53 -24.99 12.97
N VAL A 396 -24.71 -24.24 12.24
CA VAL A 396 -25.11 -23.53 11.03
C VAL A 396 -24.24 -23.94 9.85
N ARG A 397 -24.86 -24.14 8.69
CA ARG A 397 -24.17 -24.46 7.43
C ARG A 397 -24.70 -23.57 6.32
N PHE A 398 -23.82 -23.13 5.43
CA PHE A 398 -24.19 -22.35 4.25
C PHE A 398 -23.88 -23.13 2.97
N GLY A 399 -24.93 -23.67 2.33
CA GLY A 399 -24.81 -24.52 1.15
C GLY A 399 -23.87 -25.72 1.38
N PRO A 400 -22.90 -25.97 0.46
CA PRO A 400 -21.95 -27.06 0.55
C PRO A 400 -20.80 -26.80 1.54
N GLY A 401 -20.82 -25.65 2.25
CA GLY A 401 -19.77 -25.27 3.20
C GLY A 401 -19.76 -26.17 4.46
N GLU A 402 -18.71 -26.00 5.27
CA GLU A 402 -18.59 -26.65 6.56
C GLU A 402 -19.61 -26.12 7.57
N ALA A 403 -20.06 -26.97 8.48
CA ALA A 403 -20.94 -26.55 9.56
C ALA A 403 -20.11 -25.86 10.67
N LYS A 404 -20.56 -24.70 11.11
CA LYS A 404 -20.01 -23.97 12.26
C LYS A 404 -20.93 -24.16 13.45
N SER A 405 -20.35 -24.49 14.61
CA SER A 405 -21.08 -24.59 15.88
C SER A 405 -20.81 -23.38 16.76
N VAL A 406 -21.87 -22.78 17.29
CA VAL A 406 -21.81 -21.60 18.17
C VAL A 406 -22.63 -21.87 19.42
N VAL A 407 -22.10 -21.52 20.58
CA VAL A 407 -22.83 -21.63 21.86
C VAL A 407 -23.62 -20.32 22.04
N LEU A 408 -24.92 -20.47 22.23
CA LEU A 408 -25.85 -19.37 22.44
C LEU A 408 -26.31 -19.28 23.89
N PRO A 409 -26.23 -18.14 24.56
CA PRO A 409 -26.88 -17.92 25.86
C PRO A 409 -28.41 -17.83 25.70
N ALA A 410 -29.14 -18.08 26.77
CA ALA A 410 -30.58 -17.91 26.81
C ALA A 410 -30.96 -16.42 26.71
N GLY A 411 -32.10 -16.15 26.10
CA GLY A 411 -32.66 -14.82 25.97
C GLY A 411 -32.73 -14.33 24.52
N SER A 412 -32.81 -13.01 24.36
CA SER A 412 -32.86 -12.34 23.04
C SER A 412 -31.53 -11.65 22.77
N HIS A 413 -30.79 -12.09 21.75
CA HIS A 413 -29.45 -11.64 21.47
C HIS A 413 -29.13 -11.58 19.98
N LEU A 414 -27.94 -11.00 19.68
CA LEU A 414 -27.30 -11.02 18.37
C LEU A 414 -26.06 -11.92 18.44
N ALA A 415 -26.02 -12.94 17.60
CA ALA A 415 -24.85 -13.76 17.39
C ALA A 415 -24.17 -13.40 16.07
N TYR A 416 -22.85 -13.40 16.09
CA TYR A 416 -21.99 -13.14 14.92
C TYR A 416 -21.00 -14.27 14.80
N PHE A 417 -20.81 -14.80 13.59
CA PHE A 417 -19.80 -15.84 13.32
C PHE A 417 -19.42 -15.92 11.85
N PRO A 418 -18.17 -16.24 11.54
CA PRO A 418 -17.75 -16.48 10.16
C PRO A 418 -18.29 -17.83 9.67
N LEU A 419 -18.73 -17.87 8.40
CA LEU A 419 -19.28 -19.06 7.77
C LEU A 419 -18.84 -19.12 6.30
N THR A 420 -18.03 -20.09 5.92
CA THR A 420 -17.61 -20.28 4.54
C THR A 420 -18.66 -21.10 3.79
N GLY A 421 -19.13 -20.57 2.66
CA GLY A 421 -20.13 -21.26 1.86
C GLY A 421 -20.69 -20.43 0.73
N SER A 422 -21.67 -21.00 0.02
CA SER A 422 -22.38 -20.41 -1.10
C SER A 422 -23.81 -20.90 -1.14
N GLY A 423 -24.69 -20.13 -1.83
CA GLY A 423 -26.08 -20.53 -2.02
C GLY A 423 -27.09 -19.46 -1.67
N ASN A 424 -28.34 -19.84 -1.56
CA ASN A 424 -29.48 -18.96 -1.30
C ASN A 424 -30.24 -19.28 0.01
N ALA A 425 -29.68 -20.17 0.83
CA ALA A 425 -30.29 -20.55 2.11
C ALA A 425 -29.21 -20.95 3.12
N VAL A 426 -29.47 -20.67 4.39
CA VAL A 426 -28.66 -21.11 5.54
C VAL A 426 -29.41 -22.24 6.23
N SER A 427 -28.76 -23.37 6.46
CA SER A 427 -29.30 -24.49 7.22
C SER A 427 -28.86 -24.38 8.68
N ALA A 428 -29.79 -24.42 9.62
CA ALA A 428 -29.54 -24.28 11.03
C ALA A 428 -30.13 -25.46 11.83
N ARG A 429 -29.42 -25.92 12.85
CA ARG A 429 -29.87 -26.90 13.84
C ARG A 429 -29.56 -26.40 15.24
N PHE A 430 -30.44 -26.61 16.19
CA PHE A 430 -30.25 -26.15 17.55
C PHE A 430 -30.48 -27.27 18.55
N ASP A 431 -29.50 -27.52 19.40
CA ASP A 431 -29.55 -28.46 20.50
C ASP A 431 -29.55 -27.68 21.83
N ALA A 432 -30.69 -27.66 22.52
CA ALA A 432 -30.79 -27.03 23.82
C ALA A 432 -29.88 -27.77 24.82
N THR A 433 -29.06 -27.04 25.57
CA THR A 433 -28.33 -27.64 26.68
C THR A 433 -29.30 -27.82 27.83
N SER A 434 -29.55 -29.11 28.20
CA SER A 434 -30.19 -29.42 29.48
C SER A 434 -29.27 -28.93 30.60
N GLY A 435 -29.58 -27.76 31.16
CA GLY A 435 -28.81 -27.25 32.31
C GLY A 435 -28.96 -28.23 33.45
N THR A 436 -27.86 -28.77 33.96
CA THR A 436 -27.81 -29.38 35.30
C THR A 436 -28.07 -28.26 36.29
N ALA A 437 -29.34 -28.01 36.57
CA ALA A 437 -29.76 -27.07 37.60
C ALA A 437 -29.38 -27.66 38.96
N SER A 438 -28.39 -27.06 39.60
CA SER A 438 -28.22 -27.20 41.04
C SER A 438 -29.40 -26.51 41.72
N SER A 439 -30.28 -27.34 42.30
CA SER A 439 -31.30 -27.07 43.28
C SER A 439 -32.27 -25.88 43.02
N GLY A 440 -33.55 -26.22 42.77
CA GLY A 440 -34.71 -25.38 42.99
C GLY A 440 -35.34 -24.77 41.74
N THR A 441 -36.45 -25.35 41.28
CA THR A 441 -37.39 -24.86 40.25
C THR A 441 -36.76 -24.58 38.86
N ALA A 442 -36.17 -25.58 38.26
CA ALA A 442 -35.77 -25.55 36.87
C ALA A 442 -36.98 -25.84 35.98
N SER A 443 -37.59 -24.81 35.45
CA SER A 443 -38.39 -24.88 34.21
C SER A 443 -37.40 -25.28 33.11
N SER A 444 -37.39 -26.56 32.69
CA SER A 444 -36.65 -27.05 31.53
C SER A 444 -37.21 -26.41 30.26
N ASN A 445 -36.76 -25.22 29.96
CA ASN A 445 -37.16 -24.51 28.77
C ASN A 445 -36.53 -25.16 27.53
N THR A 446 -36.97 -26.35 27.16
CA THR A 446 -36.55 -27.15 26.00
C THR A 446 -37.19 -26.67 24.70
N GLY A 447 -37.65 -25.44 24.66
CA GLY A 447 -38.28 -24.85 23.49
C GLY A 447 -37.35 -24.66 22.28
N PRO A 448 -37.93 -24.55 21.09
CA PRO A 448 -37.15 -24.26 19.90
C PRO A 448 -36.47 -22.87 19.97
N LEU A 449 -35.35 -22.71 19.28
CA LEU A 449 -34.73 -21.40 19.06
C LEU A 449 -35.55 -20.61 18.03
N CYS A 450 -36.05 -19.47 18.40
CA CYS A 450 -36.76 -18.56 17.53
C CYS A 450 -35.74 -17.62 16.84
N VAL A 451 -35.48 -17.82 15.56
CA VAL A 451 -34.62 -16.97 14.76
C VAL A 451 -35.47 -15.94 14.01
N THR A 452 -35.31 -14.68 14.34
CA THR A 452 -36.12 -13.59 13.74
C THR A 452 -35.49 -13.00 12.48
N ARG A 453 -34.17 -13.03 12.39
CA ARG A 453 -33.45 -12.48 11.23
C ARG A 453 -32.05 -13.13 11.07
N VAL A 454 -31.71 -13.42 9.84
CA VAL A 454 -30.35 -13.81 9.44
C VAL A 454 -29.87 -12.81 8.37
N VAL A 455 -28.65 -12.34 8.50
CA VAL A 455 -27.95 -11.53 7.47
C VAL A 455 -26.63 -12.19 7.18
N VAL A 456 -26.34 -12.44 5.92
CA VAL A 456 -25.07 -13.02 5.45
C VAL A 456 -24.39 -12.00 4.55
N GLY A 457 -23.18 -11.59 4.89
CA GLY A 457 -22.50 -10.54 4.14
C GLY A 457 -21.12 -10.18 4.72
N VAL A 458 -20.78 -8.92 4.62
CA VAL A 458 -19.53 -8.35 5.13
C VAL A 458 -19.76 -7.47 6.34
N VAL A 459 -18.78 -7.42 7.22
CA VAL A 459 -18.81 -6.53 8.40
C VAL A 459 -18.60 -5.09 7.96
N THR A 460 -19.50 -4.21 8.39
CA THR A 460 -19.43 -2.77 8.10
C THR A 460 -19.82 -1.95 9.32
N PRO A 461 -19.33 -0.71 9.44
CA PRO A 461 -19.90 0.25 10.38
C PRO A 461 -21.37 0.53 10.05
N ASP A 462 -22.25 0.54 11.06
CA ASP A 462 -23.64 0.91 10.86
C ASP A 462 -23.76 2.41 10.54
N PRO A 463 -24.21 2.82 9.35
CA PRO A 463 -24.33 4.23 8.98
C PRO A 463 -25.41 4.96 9.79
N ALA A 464 -26.44 4.26 10.23
CA ALA A 464 -27.53 4.81 11.06
C ALA A 464 -27.20 4.72 12.56
N GLY A 465 -26.22 3.90 12.96
CA GLY A 465 -25.83 3.74 14.34
C GLY A 465 -25.21 5.02 14.91
N GLN A 466 -25.54 5.37 16.15
CA GLN A 466 -24.95 6.50 16.83
C GLN A 466 -23.45 6.25 17.04
N ALA A 467 -22.61 7.13 16.47
CA ALA A 467 -21.17 7.09 16.72
C ALA A 467 -20.88 7.55 18.15
N ILE A 468 -19.87 6.97 18.79
CA ILE A 468 -19.34 7.54 20.03
C ILE A 468 -18.85 8.96 19.69
N PRO A 469 -19.37 10.02 20.36
CA PRO A 469 -19.06 11.38 19.99
C PRO A 469 -17.56 11.64 20.15
N SER A 470 -16.92 12.09 19.06
CA SER A 470 -15.63 12.75 19.13
C SER A 470 -15.90 14.21 19.44
N LEU A 471 -15.34 14.71 20.53
CA LEU A 471 -15.34 16.16 20.77
C LEU A 471 -14.71 16.87 19.57
N PRO A 472 -15.22 18.05 19.16
CA PRO A 472 -14.60 18.83 18.10
C PRO A 472 -13.16 19.11 18.51
N VAL A 473 -12.21 18.69 17.67
CA VAL A 473 -10.80 19.06 17.82
C VAL A 473 -10.76 20.54 17.43
N HIS A 474 -10.76 21.41 18.43
CA HIS A 474 -10.37 22.81 18.23
C HIS A 474 -8.90 22.80 17.80
N GLY A 475 -8.64 23.12 16.51
CA GLY A 475 -7.34 23.26 15.90
C GLY A 475 -6.56 24.47 16.42
#